data_36b20e31ab360f42ce8dcd15e23e4c78
#
_entry.id   36b20e31ab360f42ce8dcd15e23e4c78
#
_cell.length_a   1.000
_cell.length_b   1.000
_cell.length_c   1.000
_cell.angle_alpha   90.00
_cell.angle_beta   90.00
_cell.angle_gamma   90.00
#
_symmetry.space_group_name_H-M   'P 1'
#
loop_
_entity.id
_entity.type
_entity.pdbx_description
1 polymer ?
#
loop_
_entity_poly.entity_id
_entity_poly.type
_entity_poly.pdbx_seq_one_letter_code
_entity_poly.pdbx_strand_id
1 'polypeptide(L)'
;MFAPRKGEVLRVAVAGGGWAGCAAAVELARQGHRVTLFEAARSLGGRARGVEVRGMELDNGQHILLGAYRDCLRLMRQVGVDVDKALLRLPVQMRYPPTCGGMDFVAPRLPAPLHLIIALLRARGLAREDKLALARLNSAAKWMGWQLDNDVSVAELLERFDQTERLTRLMWRPLCIAALNTPPERASANVFLAVLRDSLGARNRAASDMLLPRLAMGALFPEPAAAWLEQHGGALRMGVKVAAVTQDGDGWRLALTGQVAGGAANERFDAVVLATPSAQSASLLAPLPGMALLSAQLAGFDYEPIATCYLQYAPGTRLDLPFYALEDGPAQGRWGQFVFDRAQLDPTQDGLLAVVVSAAGDAAGLSREALAAAIAAQLAHDLQRPDLAQPSWTQVITEKRATFSCTPALARPGVETALPGLVLAGDYLASDYPATLETAVRSGIAAAAAIRAWSALPREKRSLSHTHGATAPDSLQ
;
A
#
# COMPACT_ATOMS: atom_id res chain seq x y z
N MET A 1 -34.28 -17.11 -13.66
CA MET A 1 -33.59 -16.42 -12.56
C MET A 1 -33.26 -17.48 -11.50
N PHE A 2 -32.09 -18.13 -11.59
CA PHE A 2 -31.67 -19.13 -10.62
C PHE A 2 -31.16 -18.44 -9.39
N ALA A 3 -31.84 -18.58 -8.24
CA ALA A 3 -31.28 -18.11 -6.96
C ALA A 3 -30.00 -18.93 -6.69
N PRO A 4 -28.87 -18.24 -6.31
CA PRO A 4 -27.66 -18.96 -5.95
C PRO A 4 -28.00 -19.89 -4.77
N ARG A 5 -27.57 -21.15 -4.84
CA ARG A 5 -27.63 -22.08 -3.68
C ARG A 5 -26.91 -21.33 -2.52
N LYS A 6 -27.61 -21.17 -1.39
CA LYS A 6 -26.97 -20.70 -0.15
C LYS A 6 -25.83 -21.67 0.16
N GLY A 7 -24.58 -21.22 0.01
CA GLY A 7 -23.40 -21.96 0.44
C GLY A 7 -23.45 -22.24 1.94
N GLU A 8 -22.71 -23.22 2.39
CA GLU A 8 -22.57 -23.54 3.82
C GLU A 8 -22.00 -22.34 4.57
N VAL A 9 -22.58 -21.97 5.71
CA VAL A 9 -22.06 -20.91 6.59
C VAL A 9 -20.82 -21.43 7.30
N LEU A 10 -19.64 -20.91 6.97
CA LEU A 10 -18.38 -21.29 7.57
C LEU A 10 -18.03 -20.40 8.75
N ARG A 11 -17.28 -20.97 9.70
CA ARG A 11 -16.51 -20.21 10.70
C ARG A 11 -15.15 -19.92 10.13
N VAL A 12 -14.85 -18.65 9.86
CA VAL A 12 -13.60 -18.22 9.21
C VAL A 12 -12.78 -17.37 10.17
N ALA A 13 -11.51 -17.75 10.36
CA ALA A 13 -10.55 -16.93 11.06
C ALA A 13 -9.80 -16.04 10.07
N VAL A 14 -9.64 -14.76 10.40
CA VAL A 14 -8.76 -13.82 9.69
C VAL A 14 -7.66 -13.40 10.67
N ALA A 15 -6.43 -13.77 10.39
CA ALA A 15 -5.26 -13.44 11.21
C ALA A 15 -4.56 -12.19 10.66
N GLY A 16 -4.69 -11.07 11.37
CA GLY A 16 -4.14 -9.75 11.02
C GLY A 16 -5.20 -8.72 10.66
N GLY A 17 -5.29 -7.65 11.45
CA GLY A 17 -6.24 -6.52 11.28
C GLY A 17 -5.69 -5.36 10.47
N GLY A 18 -4.80 -5.63 9.50
CA GLY A 18 -4.39 -4.68 8.48
C GLY A 18 -5.45 -4.48 7.38
N TRP A 19 -5.20 -3.61 6.42
CA TRP A 19 -6.13 -3.31 5.33
C TRP A 19 -6.58 -4.56 4.56
N ALA A 20 -5.67 -5.51 4.31
CA ALA A 20 -5.99 -6.78 3.64
C ALA A 20 -6.94 -7.66 4.48
N GLY A 21 -6.64 -7.82 5.77
CA GLY A 21 -7.46 -8.63 6.67
C GLY A 21 -8.84 -8.02 6.92
N CYS A 22 -8.92 -6.69 7.11
CA CYS A 22 -10.19 -5.99 7.21
C CYS A 22 -11.04 -6.14 5.94
N ALA A 23 -10.42 -6.05 4.76
CA ALA A 23 -11.11 -6.27 3.48
C ALA A 23 -11.63 -7.71 3.35
N ALA A 24 -10.81 -8.71 3.70
CA ALA A 24 -11.22 -10.10 3.71
C ALA A 24 -12.38 -10.35 4.69
N ALA A 25 -12.29 -9.79 5.90
CA ALA A 25 -13.31 -9.95 6.93
C ALA A 25 -14.67 -9.36 6.50
N VAL A 26 -14.68 -8.15 5.94
CA VAL A 26 -15.89 -7.50 5.42
C VAL A 26 -16.50 -8.31 4.29
N GLU A 27 -15.71 -8.75 3.31
CA GLU A 27 -16.24 -9.51 2.17
C GLU A 27 -16.74 -10.90 2.57
N LEU A 28 -16.09 -11.61 3.50
CA LEU A 28 -16.53 -12.89 4.02
C LEU A 28 -17.84 -12.76 4.82
N ALA A 29 -17.94 -11.74 5.69
CA ALA A 29 -19.17 -11.49 6.43
C ALA A 29 -20.33 -11.11 5.51
N ARG A 30 -20.07 -10.32 4.44
CA ARG A 30 -21.05 -10.01 3.38
C ARG A 30 -21.54 -11.26 2.64
N GLN A 31 -20.69 -12.28 2.53
CA GLN A 31 -21.05 -13.58 1.95
C GLN A 31 -21.85 -14.47 2.93
N GLY A 32 -22.05 -14.03 4.18
CA GLY A 32 -22.83 -14.72 5.20
C GLY A 32 -22.01 -15.68 6.07
N HIS A 33 -20.69 -15.66 6.02
CA HIS A 33 -19.83 -16.45 6.90
C HIS A 33 -19.71 -15.82 8.29
N ARG A 34 -19.41 -16.65 9.31
CA ARG A 34 -19.10 -16.21 10.68
C ARG A 34 -17.60 -15.92 10.78
N VAL A 35 -17.24 -14.65 10.82
CA VAL A 35 -15.84 -14.23 10.76
C VAL A 35 -15.35 -13.79 12.13
N THR A 36 -14.16 -14.27 12.51
CA THR A 36 -13.40 -13.74 13.65
C THR A 36 -12.11 -13.11 13.13
N LEU A 37 -11.96 -11.81 13.34
CA LEU A 37 -10.76 -11.04 13.00
C LEU A 37 -9.86 -10.95 14.23
N PHE A 38 -8.62 -11.45 14.11
CA PHE A 38 -7.59 -11.40 15.15
C PHE A 38 -6.54 -10.35 14.82
N GLU A 39 -6.23 -9.47 15.78
CA GLU A 39 -5.16 -8.49 15.67
C GLU A 39 -4.27 -8.54 16.92
N ALA A 40 -2.98 -8.70 16.71
CA ALA A 40 -2.01 -8.79 17.80
C ALA A 40 -1.70 -7.44 18.45
N ALA A 41 -1.83 -6.35 17.70
CA ALA A 41 -1.61 -4.99 18.21
C ALA A 41 -2.85 -4.46 18.98
N ARG A 42 -2.68 -3.27 19.56
CA ARG A 42 -3.77 -2.52 20.22
C ARG A 42 -4.53 -1.61 19.25
N SER A 43 -4.07 -1.47 18.02
CA SER A 43 -4.69 -0.67 16.96
C SER A 43 -4.77 -1.46 15.67
N LEU A 44 -5.82 -1.19 14.89
CA LEU A 44 -6.00 -1.75 13.55
C LEU A 44 -5.19 -0.99 12.49
N GLY A 45 -5.13 -1.52 11.27
CA GLY A 45 -4.53 -0.88 10.11
C GLY A 45 -3.14 -1.42 9.73
N GLY A 46 -2.49 -2.17 10.61
CA GLY A 46 -1.18 -2.77 10.31
C GLY A 46 -0.10 -1.71 10.08
N ARG A 47 0.48 -1.67 8.86
CA ARG A 47 1.50 -0.67 8.48
C ARG A 47 0.93 0.70 8.13
N ALA A 48 -0.36 0.82 7.87
CA ALA A 48 -1.06 2.08 7.62
C ALA A 48 -2.08 2.33 8.75
N ARG A 49 -1.62 2.93 9.84
CA ARG A 49 -2.38 3.15 11.07
C ARG A 49 -2.05 4.49 11.71
N GLY A 50 -2.96 4.96 12.54
CA GLY A 50 -2.70 6.08 13.44
C GLY A 50 -1.71 5.72 14.54
N VAL A 51 -0.97 6.71 15.00
CA VAL A 51 -0.09 6.66 16.17
C VAL A 51 -0.30 7.92 17.00
N GLU A 52 -0.39 7.77 18.32
CA GLU A 52 -0.51 8.91 19.22
C GLU A 52 0.87 9.50 19.50
N VAL A 53 1.05 10.79 19.26
CA VAL A 53 2.27 11.54 19.53
C VAL A 53 1.87 12.87 20.21
N ARG A 54 2.29 13.07 21.44
CA ARG A 54 2.05 14.31 22.22
C ARG A 54 0.56 14.71 22.28
N GLY A 55 -0.34 13.73 22.37
CA GLY A 55 -1.79 13.96 22.41
C GLY A 55 -2.42 14.27 21.06
N MET A 56 -1.68 14.16 19.96
CA MET A 56 -2.20 14.25 18.60
C MET A 56 -2.19 12.87 17.95
N GLU A 57 -3.22 12.58 17.18
CA GLU A 57 -3.25 11.40 16.31
C GLU A 57 -2.54 11.73 15.00
N LEU A 58 -1.41 11.07 14.77
CA LEU A 58 -0.63 11.14 13.54
C LEU A 58 -0.66 9.78 12.85
N ASP A 59 -0.27 9.73 11.59
CA ASP A 59 -0.07 8.46 10.89
C ASP A 59 1.37 7.95 11.06
N ASN A 60 1.56 6.64 11.04
CA ASN A 60 2.91 6.05 10.99
C ASN A 60 3.61 6.33 9.65
N GLY A 61 2.93 6.91 8.68
CA GLY A 61 3.43 7.38 7.39
C GLY A 61 2.38 8.21 6.67
N GLN A 62 2.79 9.30 6.02
CA GLN A 62 1.88 10.10 5.21
C GLN A 62 1.53 9.36 3.92
N HIS A 63 0.25 9.20 3.66
CA HIS A 63 -0.26 8.47 2.50
C HIS A 63 -0.94 9.42 1.50
N ILE A 64 -0.83 9.06 0.21
CA ILE A 64 -1.67 9.58 -0.88
C ILE A 64 -2.35 8.38 -1.52
N LEU A 65 -3.68 8.42 -1.61
CA LEU A 65 -4.43 7.46 -2.40
C LEU A 65 -4.67 8.04 -3.81
N LEU A 66 -4.93 7.16 -4.75
CA LEU A 66 -5.30 7.57 -6.11
C LEU A 66 -6.79 7.32 -6.36
N GLY A 67 -7.39 8.10 -7.23
CA GLY A 67 -8.75 7.85 -7.70
C GLY A 67 -8.90 6.49 -8.41
N ALA A 68 -7.78 5.88 -8.83
CA ALA A 68 -7.69 4.53 -9.35
C ALA A 68 -7.87 3.43 -8.29
N TYR A 69 -7.82 3.75 -6.99
CA TYR A 69 -7.98 2.79 -5.89
C TYR A 69 -9.47 2.45 -5.68
N ARG A 70 -10.04 1.76 -6.67
CA ARG A 70 -11.48 1.51 -6.77
C ARG A 70 -12.01 0.64 -5.65
N ASP A 71 -11.27 -0.40 -5.28
CA ASP A 71 -11.70 -1.34 -4.27
C ASP A 71 -11.56 -0.76 -2.85
N CYS A 72 -10.49 0.00 -2.58
CA CYS A 72 -10.39 0.77 -1.35
C CYS A 72 -11.58 1.72 -1.19
N LEU A 73 -11.85 2.56 -2.19
CA LEU A 73 -12.94 3.55 -2.14
C LEU A 73 -14.33 2.89 -2.06
N ARG A 74 -14.51 1.74 -2.69
CA ARG A 74 -15.74 0.93 -2.61
C ARG A 74 -15.96 0.40 -1.20
N LEU A 75 -14.94 -0.24 -0.61
CA LEU A 75 -15.07 -0.81 0.73
C LEU A 75 -15.20 0.26 1.81
N MET A 76 -14.51 1.40 1.70
CA MET A 76 -14.70 2.53 2.61
C MET A 76 -16.16 2.98 2.64
N ARG A 77 -16.80 3.17 1.48
CA ARG A 77 -18.24 3.50 1.40
C ARG A 77 -19.12 2.39 1.97
N GLN A 78 -18.78 1.13 1.71
CA GLN A 78 -19.54 -0.02 2.19
C GLN A 78 -19.58 -0.09 3.72
N VAL A 79 -18.50 0.28 4.39
CA VAL A 79 -18.43 0.31 5.86
C VAL A 79 -18.86 1.65 6.46
N GLY A 80 -19.48 2.53 5.66
CA GLY A 80 -20.11 3.77 6.11
C GLY A 80 -19.22 5.01 6.13
N VAL A 81 -18.01 4.96 5.55
CA VAL A 81 -17.14 6.14 5.47
C VAL A 81 -17.61 7.08 4.35
N ASP A 82 -17.83 8.34 4.69
CA ASP A 82 -18.06 9.41 3.73
C ASP A 82 -16.73 9.81 3.08
N VAL A 83 -16.44 9.17 1.95
CA VAL A 83 -15.16 9.32 1.24
C VAL A 83 -14.91 10.76 0.80
N ASP A 84 -15.95 11.53 0.47
CA ASP A 84 -15.79 12.90 -0.01
C ASP A 84 -15.45 13.87 1.13
N LYS A 85 -15.82 13.56 2.36
CA LYS A 85 -15.39 14.29 3.57
C LYS A 85 -14.05 13.81 4.09
N ALA A 86 -13.82 12.49 4.05
CA ALA A 86 -12.63 11.86 4.61
C ALA A 86 -11.36 12.11 3.79
N LEU A 87 -11.49 12.47 2.50
CA LEU A 87 -10.37 12.65 1.58
C LEU A 87 -10.43 14.02 0.88
N LEU A 88 -9.35 14.77 0.90
CA LEU A 88 -9.17 15.93 0.05
C LEU A 88 -8.80 15.46 -1.37
N ARG A 89 -9.70 15.72 -2.33
CA ARG A 89 -9.49 15.38 -3.74
C ARG A 89 -8.82 16.51 -4.49
N LEU A 90 -7.64 16.24 -5.04
CA LEU A 90 -6.87 17.15 -5.89
C LEU A 90 -6.70 16.54 -7.29
N PRO A 91 -6.60 17.37 -8.35
CA PRO A 91 -6.17 16.88 -9.65
C PRO A 91 -4.74 16.31 -9.54
N VAL A 92 -4.36 15.41 -10.44
CA VAL A 92 -2.95 14.98 -10.52
C VAL A 92 -2.05 16.19 -10.73
N GLN A 93 -1.06 16.31 -9.88
CA GLN A 93 -0.13 17.44 -9.87
C GLN A 93 1.24 17.03 -9.35
N MET A 94 2.28 17.68 -9.86
CA MET A 94 3.64 17.61 -9.37
C MET A 94 4.14 19.05 -9.32
N ARG A 95 4.17 19.64 -8.14
CA ARG A 95 4.49 21.06 -7.94
C ARG A 95 5.65 21.17 -6.98
N TYR A 96 6.70 21.82 -7.46
CA TYR A 96 7.88 22.14 -6.69
C TYR A 96 7.82 23.57 -6.19
N PRO A 97 8.49 23.92 -5.09
CA PRO A 97 8.69 25.31 -4.70
C PRO A 97 9.34 26.10 -5.84
N PRO A 98 8.93 27.37 -6.07
CA PRO A 98 9.45 28.18 -7.20
C PRO A 98 10.96 28.33 -7.21
N THR A 99 11.58 28.25 -6.04
CA THR A 99 13.01 28.45 -5.80
C THR A 99 13.90 27.30 -6.24
N CYS A 100 13.36 26.10 -6.33
CA CYS A 100 14.11 24.90 -6.72
C CYS A 100 14.29 24.76 -8.25
N GLY A 101 13.96 25.79 -9.06
CA GLY A 101 13.97 25.68 -10.51
C GLY A 101 13.07 24.54 -11.00
N GLY A 102 12.07 24.21 -10.19
CA GLY A 102 11.26 23.03 -10.29
C GLY A 102 10.17 23.10 -11.33
N MET A 103 9.47 22.00 -11.42
CA MET A 103 8.35 21.82 -12.32
C MET A 103 7.04 22.24 -11.65
N ASP A 104 6.14 22.87 -12.40
CA ASP A 104 4.75 23.11 -12.01
C ASP A 104 3.84 22.41 -13.03
N PHE A 105 3.47 21.16 -12.74
CA PHE A 105 2.60 20.33 -13.55
C PHE A 105 1.28 20.13 -12.80
N VAL A 106 0.18 20.65 -13.35
CA VAL A 106 -1.17 20.53 -12.77
C VAL A 106 -2.18 20.19 -13.86
N ALA A 107 -2.93 19.12 -13.68
CA ALA A 107 -3.97 18.73 -14.63
C ALA A 107 -5.23 19.60 -14.45
N PRO A 108 -5.73 20.25 -15.53
CA PRO A 108 -7.00 20.95 -15.50
C PRO A 108 -8.18 19.96 -15.39
N ARG A 109 -9.36 20.48 -15.01
CA ARG A 109 -10.60 19.68 -14.92
C ARG A 109 -11.20 19.41 -16.30
N LEU A 110 -10.47 18.74 -17.18
CA LEU A 110 -10.88 18.32 -18.51
C LEU A 110 -11.06 16.81 -18.58
N PRO A 111 -11.86 16.27 -19.52
CA PRO A 111 -11.95 14.82 -19.73
C PRO A 111 -10.60 14.19 -20.07
N ALA A 112 -10.42 12.92 -19.72
CA ALA A 112 -9.27 12.14 -20.17
C ALA A 112 -9.34 11.91 -21.71
N PRO A 113 -8.21 11.96 -22.44
CA PRO A 113 -6.85 12.23 -21.98
C PRO A 113 -6.46 13.71 -22.00
N LEU A 114 -7.38 14.61 -22.39
CA LEU A 114 -7.10 16.05 -22.59
C LEU A 114 -6.52 16.73 -21.36
N HIS A 115 -6.95 16.32 -20.14
CA HIS A 115 -6.44 16.90 -18.90
C HIS A 115 -4.91 16.76 -18.77
N LEU A 116 -4.33 15.61 -19.16
CA LEU A 116 -2.89 15.39 -19.10
C LEU A 116 -2.15 16.07 -20.26
N ILE A 117 -2.74 16.07 -21.47
CA ILE A 117 -2.15 16.75 -22.63
C ILE A 117 -2.04 18.27 -22.34
N ILE A 118 -3.09 18.87 -21.83
CA ILE A 118 -3.08 20.29 -21.50
C ILE A 118 -2.18 20.59 -20.28
N ALA A 119 -2.13 19.69 -19.28
CA ALA A 119 -1.19 19.80 -18.17
C ALA A 119 0.26 19.83 -18.68
N LEU A 120 0.62 18.91 -19.59
CA LEU A 120 1.95 18.84 -20.17
C LEU A 120 2.30 20.10 -20.99
N LEU A 121 1.36 20.57 -21.81
CA LEU A 121 1.57 21.78 -22.60
C LEU A 121 1.79 23.02 -21.71
N ARG A 122 1.03 23.12 -20.62
CA ARG A 122 1.08 24.25 -19.67
C ARG A 122 2.15 24.11 -18.61
N ALA A 123 2.76 22.93 -18.46
CA ALA A 123 3.76 22.67 -17.44
C ALA A 123 4.91 23.71 -17.56
N ARG A 124 5.18 24.40 -16.44
CA ARG A 124 6.31 25.30 -16.28
C ARG A 124 7.52 24.50 -15.80
N GLY A 125 8.72 25.01 -16.05
CA GLY A 125 9.93 24.34 -15.61
C GLY A 125 10.37 23.14 -16.45
N LEU A 126 9.64 22.79 -17.53
CA LEU A 126 10.01 21.79 -18.50
C LEU A 126 10.34 22.46 -19.85
N ALA A 127 11.47 22.10 -20.44
CA ALA A 127 11.85 22.47 -21.79
C ALA A 127 11.00 21.74 -22.86
N ARG A 128 11.07 22.19 -24.12
CA ARG A 128 10.34 21.51 -25.20
C ARG A 128 10.80 20.05 -25.38
N GLU A 129 12.10 19.79 -25.26
CA GLU A 129 12.68 18.45 -25.32
C GLU A 129 12.12 17.52 -24.24
N ASP A 130 11.96 18.00 -22.99
CA ASP A 130 11.35 17.26 -21.88
C ASP A 130 9.91 16.84 -22.24
N LYS A 131 9.12 17.79 -22.74
CA LYS A 131 7.72 17.55 -23.11
C LYS A 131 7.60 16.54 -24.25
N LEU A 132 8.51 16.58 -25.23
CA LEU A 132 8.55 15.62 -26.33
C LEU A 132 9.01 14.23 -25.85
N ALA A 133 10.00 14.15 -24.97
CA ALA A 133 10.47 12.91 -24.39
C ALA A 133 9.34 12.22 -23.60
N LEU A 134 8.60 12.98 -22.76
CA LEU A 134 7.44 12.46 -22.03
C LEU A 134 6.33 11.96 -22.95
N ALA A 135 6.00 12.72 -24.00
CA ALA A 135 5.00 12.33 -24.99
C ALA A 135 5.41 11.05 -25.75
N ARG A 136 6.71 10.90 -26.07
CA ARG A 136 7.29 9.72 -26.72
C ARG A 136 7.12 8.48 -25.84
N LEU A 137 7.54 8.53 -24.55
CA LEU A 137 7.37 7.40 -23.65
C LEU A 137 5.90 7.01 -23.46
N ASN A 138 5.01 7.99 -23.28
CA ASN A 138 3.58 7.70 -23.15
C ASN A 138 2.98 7.05 -24.40
N SER A 139 3.42 7.47 -25.60
CA SER A 139 2.96 6.88 -26.87
C SER A 139 3.52 5.46 -27.05
N ALA A 140 4.80 5.25 -26.73
CA ALA A 140 5.44 3.94 -26.78
C ALA A 140 4.80 2.97 -25.79
N ALA A 141 4.57 3.41 -24.54
CA ALA A 141 3.91 2.61 -23.51
C ALA A 141 2.51 2.15 -23.94
N LYS A 142 1.72 3.04 -24.56
CA LYS A 142 0.41 2.67 -25.12
C LYS A 142 0.52 1.64 -26.25
N TRP A 143 1.50 1.81 -27.15
CA TRP A 143 1.73 0.89 -28.24
C TRP A 143 2.17 -0.50 -27.75
N MET A 144 3.01 -0.57 -26.70
CA MET A 144 3.45 -1.81 -26.05
C MET A 144 2.39 -2.42 -25.12
N GLY A 145 1.18 -1.83 -25.01
CA GLY A 145 0.17 -2.30 -24.07
C GLY A 145 0.55 -2.10 -22.60
N TRP A 146 1.46 -1.17 -22.29
CA TRP A 146 1.96 -0.88 -20.95
C TRP A 146 2.71 -2.06 -20.30
N GLN A 147 3.34 -2.88 -21.10
CA GLN A 147 4.08 -4.06 -20.66
C GLN A 147 5.31 -4.29 -21.54
N LEU A 148 6.39 -4.75 -20.94
CA LEU A 148 7.59 -5.23 -21.62
C LEU A 148 7.60 -6.76 -21.57
N ASP A 149 8.11 -7.41 -22.63
CA ASP A 149 8.27 -8.87 -22.69
C ASP A 149 9.27 -9.34 -21.61
N ASN A 150 10.37 -8.59 -21.44
CA ASN A 150 11.34 -8.80 -20.38
C ASN A 150 11.29 -7.61 -19.42
N ASP A 151 11.04 -7.88 -18.14
CA ASP A 151 11.06 -6.84 -17.12
C ASP A 151 12.50 -6.35 -16.85
N VAL A 152 12.66 -5.05 -16.82
CA VAL A 152 13.93 -4.36 -16.60
C VAL A 152 13.78 -3.32 -15.49
N SER A 153 14.85 -2.61 -15.14
CA SER A 153 14.72 -1.50 -14.20
C SER A 153 14.02 -0.29 -14.85
N VAL A 154 13.38 0.54 -14.00
CA VAL A 154 12.80 1.80 -14.46
C VAL A 154 13.86 2.71 -15.05
N ALA A 155 15.08 2.75 -14.48
CA ALA A 155 16.18 3.53 -15.03
C ALA A 155 16.51 3.09 -16.47
N GLU A 156 16.60 1.78 -16.72
CA GLU A 156 16.83 1.22 -18.06
C GLU A 156 15.68 1.52 -19.02
N LEU A 157 14.42 1.45 -18.55
CA LEU A 157 13.25 1.88 -19.33
C LEU A 157 13.38 3.35 -19.77
N LEU A 158 13.72 4.23 -18.83
CA LEU A 158 13.83 5.67 -19.12
C LEU A 158 14.97 5.98 -20.11
N GLU A 159 16.09 5.29 -20.00
CA GLU A 159 17.21 5.39 -20.93
C GLU A 159 16.82 4.92 -22.33
N ARG A 160 16.18 3.73 -22.47
CA ARG A 160 15.71 3.18 -23.76
C ARG A 160 14.78 4.12 -24.52
N PHE A 161 14.03 4.96 -23.81
CA PHE A 161 13.08 5.91 -24.41
C PHE A 161 13.58 7.36 -24.36
N ASP A 162 14.90 7.57 -24.24
CA ASP A 162 15.58 8.87 -24.26
C ASP A 162 14.90 9.91 -23.37
N GLN A 163 14.59 9.52 -22.10
CA GLN A 163 14.05 10.50 -21.16
C GLN A 163 15.17 11.41 -20.69
N THR A 164 14.91 12.73 -20.70
CA THR A 164 15.91 13.72 -20.30
C THR A 164 16.25 13.58 -18.82
N GLU A 165 17.47 13.94 -18.45
CA GLU A 165 17.93 13.96 -17.05
C GLU A 165 17.01 14.82 -16.18
N ARG A 166 16.61 16.00 -16.69
CA ARG A 166 15.69 16.90 -16.02
C ARG A 166 14.34 16.26 -15.75
N LEU A 167 13.76 15.59 -16.74
CA LEU A 167 12.46 14.92 -16.60
C LEU A 167 12.57 13.72 -15.66
N THR A 168 13.67 12.96 -15.74
CA THR A 168 13.96 11.87 -14.82
C THR A 168 14.02 12.36 -13.38
N ARG A 169 14.74 13.44 -13.11
CA ARG A 169 14.91 14.02 -11.79
C ARG A 169 13.61 14.62 -11.22
N LEU A 170 12.86 15.39 -12.01
CA LEU A 170 11.70 16.14 -11.51
C LEU A 170 10.37 15.37 -11.61
N MET A 171 10.29 14.31 -12.40
CA MET A 171 9.04 13.58 -12.59
C MET A 171 9.18 12.08 -12.38
N TRP A 172 10.06 11.39 -13.14
CA TRP A 172 10.06 9.95 -13.15
C TRP A 172 10.60 9.34 -11.86
N ARG A 173 11.73 9.84 -11.34
CA ARG A 173 12.30 9.38 -10.07
C ARG A 173 11.34 9.60 -8.90
N PRO A 174 10.80 10.82 -8.65
CA PRO A 174 9.84 11.03 -7.57
C PRO A 174 8.59 10.18 -7.72
N LEU A 175 8.07 10.02 -8.94
CA LEU A 175 6.89 9.21 -9.20
C LEU A 175 7.15 7.72 -8.98
N CYS A 176 8.30 7.21 -9.44
CA CYS A 176 8.71 5.82 -9.21
C CYS A 176 8.86 5.53 -7.70
N ILE A 177 9.57 6.38 -6.98
CA ILE A 177 9.77 6.23 -5.54
C ILE A 177 8.45 6.35 -4.78
N ALA A 178 7.59 7.32 -5.11
CA ALA A 178 6.29 7.49 -4.46
C ALA A 178 5.34 6.30 -4.70
N ALA A 179 5.40 5.68 -5.89
CA ALA A 179 4.52 4.58 -6.26
C ALA A 179 5.04 3.21 -5.81
N LEU A 180 6.35 2.94 -5.98
CA LEU A 180 6.96 1.63 -5.76
C LEU A 180 7.80 1.55 -4.49
N ASN A 181 8.12 2.69 -3.88
CA ASN A 181 9.06 2.82 -2.77
C ASN A 181 10.41 2.12 -3.04
N THR A 182 10.80 2.05 -4.29
CA THR A 182 12.04 1.41 -4.77
C THR A 182 12.72 2.38 -5.74
N PRO A 183 14.03 2.63 -5.60
CA PRO A 183 14.75 3.51 -6.52
C PRO A 183 14.66 3.04 -7.97
N PRO A 184 14.63 3.95 -8.97
CA PRO A 184 14.48 3.60 -10.38
C PRO A 184 15.50 2.60 -10.89
N GLU A 185 16.70 2.60 -10.31
CA GLU A 185 17.81 1.70 -10.68
C GLU A 185 17.52 0.23 -10.36
N ARG A 186 16.57 -0.02 -9.42
CA ARG A 186 16.19 -1.36 -8.97
C ARG A 186 14.69 -1.65 -9.15
N ALA A 187 13.87 -0.63 -9.43
CA ALA A 187 12.43 -0.75 -9.53
C ALA A 187 12.00 -1.44 -10.84
N SER A 188 11.00 -2.33 -10.77
CA SER A 188 10.40 -3.01 -11.93
C SER A 188 9.73 -2.02 -12.89
N ALA A 189 10.14 -2.02 -14.15
CA ALA A 189 9.53 -1.23 -15.20
C ALA A 189 8.09 -1.71 -15.51
N ASN A 190 7.82 -3.00 -15.49
CA ASN A 190 6.47 -3.54 -15.74
C ASN A 190 5.48 -3.11 -14.67
N VAL A 191 5.87 -3.16 -13.40
CA VAL A 191 5.01 -2.68 -12.29
C VAL A 191 4.83 -1.17 -12.37
N PHE A 192 5.87 -0.41 -12.71
CA PHE A 192 5.76 1.03 -12.92
C PHE A 192 4.82 1.38 -14.08
N LEU A 193 4.94 0.70 -15.21
CA LEU A 193 4.06 0.87 -16.38
C LEU A 193 2.60 0.53 -16.04
N ALA A 194 2.34 -0.49 -15.21
CA ALA A 194 0.99 -0.82 -14.76
C ALA A 194 0.38 0.31 -13.90
N VAL A 195 1.17 0.92 -13.01
CA VAL A 195 0.74 2.11 -12.25
C VAL A 195 0.42 3.28 -13.18
N LEU A 196 1.28 3.56 -14.17
CA LEU A 196 1.06 4.63 -15.15
C LEU A 196 -0.18 4.36 -16.00
N ARG A 197 -0.39 3.12 -16.44
CA ARG A 197 -1.58 2.70 -17.21
C ARG A 197 -2.88 3.07 -16.50
N ASP A 198 -2.98 2.72 -15.22
CA ASP A 198 -4.23 2.81 -14.48
C ASP A 198 -4.44 4.16 -13.80
N SER A 199 -3.38 4.97 -13.69
CA SER A 199 -3.47 6.36 -13.21
C SER A 199 -3.50 7.35 -14.38
N LEU A 200 -2.37 7.53 -15.07
CA LEU A 200 -2.22 8.53 -16.13
C LEU A 200 -2.78 8.07 -17.48
N GLY A 201 -2.75 6.76 -17.78
CA GLY A 201 -3.31 6.17 -18.99
C GLY A 201 -4.81 5.90 -18.94
N ALA A 202 -5.45 6.08 -17.77
CA ALA A 202 -6.86 5.75 -17.57
C ALA A 202 -7.80 6.59 -18.45
N ARG A 203 -8.89 5.96 -18.90
CA ARG A 203 -9.95 6.63 -19.69
C ARG A 203 -10.82 7.59 -18.83
N ASN A 204 -10.77 7.46 -17.51
CA ASN A 204 -11.50 8.32 -16.59
C ASN A 204 -10.52 9.27 -15.89
N ARG A 205 -10.72 10.58 -16.01
CA ARG A 205 -9.91 11.60 -15.35
C ARG A 205 -9.81 11.39 -13.84
N ALA A 206 -10.91 11.01 -13.19
CA ALA A 206 -10.93 10.81 -11.75
C ALA A 206 -9.97 9.72 -11.26
N ALA A 207 -9.53 8.79 -12.12
CA ALA A 207 -8.56 7.76 -11.75
C ALA A 207 -7.17 8.35 -11.48
N SER A 208 -6.81 9.46 -12.10
CA SER A 208 -5.55 10.17 -11.86
C SER A 208 -5.59 11.14 -10.68
N ASP A 209 -6.77 11.44 -10.13
CA ASP A 209 -6.88 12.36 -9.00
C ASP A 209 -6.10 11.82 -7.79
N MET A 210 -5.46 12.74 -7.07
CA MET A 210 -4.77 12.48 -5.82
C MET A 210 -5.74 12.70 -4.66
N LEU A 211 -5.76 11.76 -3.72
CA LEU A 211 -6.68 11.75 -2.58
C LEU A 211 -5.85 11.78 -1.30
N LEU A 212 -5.86 12.90 -0.61
CA LEU A 212 -5.11 13.10 0.63
C LEU A 212 -6.02 12.84 1.83
N PRO A 213 -5.64 11.94 2.77
CA PRO A 213 -6.40 11.66 3.98
C PRO A 213 -6.57 12.90 4.87
N ARG A 214 -7.81 13.15 5.29
CA ARG A 214 -8.17 14.12 6.32
C ARG A 214 -8.36 13.47 7.69
N LEU A 215 -8.52 12.17 7.71
CA LEU A 215 -8.61 11.33 8.90
C LEU A 215 -7.35 10.49 9.03
N ALA A 216 -7.06 10.01 10.23
CA ALA A 216 -6.01 9.01 10.44
C ALA A 216 -6.32 7.72 9.65
N MET A 217 -5.28 7.00 9.25
CA MET A 217 -5.41 5.83 8.38
C MET A 217 -6.25 4.70 9.00
N GLY A 218 -6.26 4.58 10.35
CA GLY A 218 -7.14 3.67 11.07
C GLY A 218 -8.62 3.99 10.86
N ALA A 219 -8.98 5.27 11.00
CA ALA A 219 -10.34 5.78 10.86
C ALA A 219 -10.85 5.79 9.41
N LEU A 220 -9.97 5.74 8.41
CA LEU A 220 -10.37 5.70 7.00
C LEU A 220 -11.03 4.37 6.60
N PHE A 221 -10.56 3.23 7.13
CA PHE A 221 -11.13 1.94 6.74
C PHE A 221 -11.02 0.87 7.83
N PRO A 222 -9.89 0.57 8.47
CA PRO A 222 -9.77 -0.58 9.38
C PRO A 222 -10.73 -0.56 10.56
N GLU A 223 -10.88 0.57 11.24
CA GLU A 223 -11.79 0.73 12.39
C GLU A 223 -13.26 0.70 11.98
N PRO A 224 -13.72 1.43 10.93
CA PRO A 224 -15.06 1.26 10.39
C PRO A 224 -15.36 -0.16 9.89
N ALA A 225 -14.36 -0.85 9.30
CA ALA A 225 -14.51 -2.22 8.85
C ALA A 225 -14.73 -3.19 10.01
N ALA A 226 -14.01 -3.01 11.11
CA ALA A 226 -14.20 -3.82 12.32
C ALA A 226 -15.57 -3.56 12.96
N ALA A 227 -15.97 -2.30 13.11
CA ALA A 227 -17.30 -1.96 13.62
C ALA A 227 -18.41 -2.53 12.73
N TRP A 228 -18.26 -2.44 11.41
CA TRP A 228 -19.19 -3.03 10.46
C TRP A 228 -19.24 -4.57 10.60
N LEU A 229 -18.09 -5.22 10.76
CA LEU A 229 -17.99 -6.67 10.97
C LEU A 229 -18.79 -7.11 12.20
N GLU A 230 -18.64 -6.44 13.34
CA GLU A 230 -19.36 -6.76 14.59
C GLU A 230 -20.87 -6.54 14.44
N GLN A 231 -21.30 -5.47 13.76
CA GLN A 231 -22.70 -5.22 13.44
C GLN A 231 -23.33 -6.32 12.55
N HIS A 232 -22.51 -7.05 11.78
CA HIS A 232 -22.94 -8.14 10.92
C HIS A 232 -22.68 -9.53 11.51
N GLY A 233 -22.52 -9.62 12.85
CA GLY A 233 -22.39 -10.87 13.57
C GLY A 233 -21.02 -11.54 13.54
N GLY A 234 -19.98 -10.81 13.08
CA GLY A 234 -18.60 -11.21 13.25
C GLY A 234 -18.03 -10.80 14.60
N ALA A 235 -16.77 -11.16 14.87
CA ALA A 235 -16.08 -10.84 16.10
C ALA A 235 -14.72 -10.23 15.84
N LEU A 236 -14.34 -9.22 16.65
CA LEU A 236 -13.00 -8.64 16.69
C LEU A 236 -12.26 -9.09 17.96
N ARG A 237 -11.03 -9.53 17.82
CA ARG A 237 -10.14 -9.93 18.91
C ARG A 237 -8.83 -9.14 18.87
N MET A 238 -8.81 -8.02 19.59
CA MET A 238 -7.62 -7.14 19.72
C MET A 238 -6.66 -7.67 20.79
N GLY A 239 -5.36 -7.44 20.59
CA GLY A 239 -4.30 -7.91 21.49
C GLY A 239 -4.13 -9.43 21.49
N VAL A 240 -4.70 -10.13 20.49
CA VAL A 240 -4.65 -11.58 20.34
C VAL A 240 -3.87 -11.95 19.10
N LYS A 241 -2.73 -12.61 19.30
CA LYS A 241 -1.86 -13.09 18.22
C LYS A 241 -2.18 -14.55 17.89
N VAL A 242 -2.37 -14.84 16.60
CA VAL A 242 -2.33 -16.22 16.10
C VAL A 242 -0.86 -16.66 16.09
N ALA A 243 -0.52 -17.59 16.99
CA ALA A 243 0.84 -18.08 17.20
C ALA A 243 1.15 -19.31 16.36
N ALA A 244 0.15 -20.17 16.10
CA ALA A 244 0.28 -21.34 15.23
C ALA A 244 -1.06 -21.66 14.57
N VAL A 245 -0.99 -22.31 13.42
CA VAL A 245 -2.12 -22.86 12.67
C VAL A 245 -1.81 -24.33 12.42
N THR A 246 -2.74 -25.22 12.75
CA THR A 246 -2.60 -26.66 12.53
C THR A 246 -3.86 -27.21 11.89
N GLN A 247 -3.72 -28.19 11.03
CA GLN A 247 -4.86 -28.89 10.44
C GLN A 247 -5.56 -29.77 11.50
N ASP A 248 -6.90 -29.71 11.56
CA ASP A 248 -7.71 -30.45 12.51
C ASP A 248 -8.93 -31.06 11.78
N GLY A 249 -8.75 -32.27 11.30
CA GLY A 249 -9.71 -32.94 10.45
C GLY A 249 -9.89 -32.20 9.11
N ASP A 250 -11.12 -31.79 8.83
CA ASP A 250 -11.50 -30.99 7.67
C ASP A 250 -11.40 -29.47 7.86
N GLY A 251 -10.89 -29.04 9.02
CA GLY A 251 -10.75 -27.64 9.39
C GLY A 251 -9.38 -27.29 9.98
N TRP A 252 -9.33 -26.20 10.71
CA TRP A 252 -8.12 -25.58 11.22
C TRP A 252 -8.22 -25.28 12.71
N ARG A 253 -7.17 -25.55 13.45
CA ARG A 253 -7.01 -25.17 14.85
C ARG A 253 -5.96 -24.05 14.97
N LEU A 254 -6.33 -22.98 15.64
CA LEU A 254 -5.46 -21.85 15.89
C LEU A 254 -4.99 -21.84 17.34
N ALA A 255 -3.67 -21.80 17.56
CA ALA A 255 -3.10 -21.50 18.86
C ALA A 255 -3.01 -19.97 19.02
N LEU A 256 -3.60 -19.45 20.09
CA LEU A 256 -3.73 -18.02 20.35
C LEU A 256 -2.86 -17.63 21.55
N THR A 257 -2.26 -16.44 21.50
CA THR A 257 -1.50 -15.83 22.60
C THR A 257 -1.90 -14.36 22.77
N GLY A 258 -1.66 -13.80 23.97
CA GLY A 258 -2.01 -12.42 24.28
C GLY A 258 -3.25 -12.31 25.16
N GLN A 259 -4.09 -11.29 24.95
CA GLN A 259 -5.29 -11.02 25.76
C GLN A 259 -6.43 -11.97 25.38
N VAL A 260 -6.32 -13.23 25.77
CA VAL A 260 -7.36 -14.24 25.54
C VAL A 260 -8.31 -14.25 26.72
N ALA A 261 -9.45 -13.60 26.62
CA ALA A 261 -10.50 -13.67 27.63
C ALA A 261 -11.05 -15.11 27.68
N GLY A 262 -11.07 -15.73 28.87
CA GLY A 262 -11.67 -17.05 29.10
C GLY A 262 -10.75 -18.23 28.80
N GLY A 263 -9.45 -18.07 28.62
CA GLY A 263 -8.45 -19.16 28.65
C GLY A 263 -8.47 -20.13 27.46
N ALA A 264 -9.21 -19.88 26.40
CA ALA A 264 -9.22 -20.72 25.20
C ALA A 264 -7.95 -20.49 24.37
N ALA A 265 -6.90 -21.25 24.69
CA ALA A 265 -5.62 -21.21 23.95
C ALA A 265 -5.74 -21.75 22.52
N ASN A 266 -6.83 -22.46 22.19
CA ASN A 266 -7.04 -23.12 20.92
C ASN A 266 -8.48 -22.99 20.46
N GLU A 267 -8.70 -22.51 19.22
CA GLU A 267 -10.02 -22.41 18.61
C GLU A 267 -10.03 -23.11 17.23
N ARG A 268 -11.16 -23.75 16.90
CA ARG A 268 -11.36 -24.43 15.62
C ARG A 268 -12.16 -23.57 14.65
N PHE A 269 -11.72 -23.54 13.39
CA PHE A 269 -12.34 -22.83 12.27
C PHE A 269 -12.42 -23.77 11.06
N ASP A 270 -13.36 -23.49 10.15
CA ASP A 270 -13.49 -24.23 8.91
C ASP A 270 -12.48 -23.74 7.87
N ALA A 271 -12.12 -22.45 7.90
CA ALA A 271 -11.14 -21.84 7.01
C ALA A 271 -10.34 -20.73 7.71
N VAL A 272 -9.15 -20.42 7.18
CA VAL A 272 -8.26 -19.41 7.70
C VAL A 272 -7.72 -18.51 6.58
N VAL A 273 -7.76 -17.20 6.81
CA VAL A 273 -7.07 -16.19 6.01
C VAL A 273 -5.86 -15.69 6.80
N LEU A 274 -4.65 -15.94 6.31
CA LEU A 274 -3.44 -15.35 6.85
C LEU A 274 -3.21 -13.98 6.21
N ALA A 275 -3.61 -12.92 6.92
CA ALA A 275 -3.47 -11.53 6.51
C ALA A 275 -2.35 -10.81 7.29
N THR A 276 -1.35 -11.58 7.71
CA THR A 276 -0.18 -11.11 8.45
C THR A 276 0.94 -10.65 7.50
N PRO A 277 1.96 -9.90 7.97
CA PRO A 277 3.15 -9.62 7.20
C PRO A 277 3.79 -10.91 6.65
N SER A 278 4.46 -10.83 5.49
CA SER A 278 4.97 -12.04 4.78
C SER A 278 5.84 -12.93 5.67
N ALA A 279 6.75 -12.35 6.44
CA ALA A 279 7.62 -13.11 7.36
C ALA A 279 6.82 -13.82 8.48
N GLN A 280 5.72 -13.22 8.96
CA GLN A 280 4.85 -13.86 9.95
C GLN A 280 4.03 -14.99 9.29
N SER A 281 3.50 -14.75 8.08
CA SER A 281 2.82 -15.80 7.30
C SER A 281 3.77 -16.98 7.00
N ALA A 282 5.03 -16.69 6.64
CA ALA A 282 6.06 -17.70 6.48
C ALA A 282 6.23 -18.56 7.75
N SER A 283 6.34 -17.92 8.91
CA SER A 283 6.51 -18.63 10.18
C SER A 283 5.29 -19.51 10.54
N LEU A 284 4.08 -19.06 10.21
CA LEU A 284 2.84 -19.84 10.43
C LEU A 284 2.72 -21.03 9.48
N LEU A 285 3.24 -20.90 8.26
CA LEU A 285 3.21 -21.96 7.23
C LEU A 285 4.32 -22.97 7.37
N ALA A 286 5.50 -22.59 7.88
CA ALA A 286 6.69 -23.44 7.93
C ALA A 286 6.47 -24.83 8.57
N PRO A 287 5.66 -24.98 9.65
CA PRO A 287 5.39 -26.29 10.23
C PRO A 287 4.38 -27.15 9.44
N LEU A 288 3.68 -26.58 8.44
CA LEU A 288 2.62 -27.26 7.74
C LEU A 288 3.17 -28.14 6.60
N PRO A 289 2.61 -29.34 6.38
CA PRO A 289 3.05 -30.23 5.30
C PRO A 289 2.95 -29.57 3.93
N GLY A 290 3.99 -29.70 3.12
CA GLY A 290 4.05 -29.17 1.75
C GLY A 290 4.20 -27.65 1.64
N MET A 291 4.35 -26.91 2.76
CA MET A 291 4.44 -25.46 2.74
C MET A 291 5.87 -24.90 2.75
N ALA A 292 6.89 -25.74 2.76
CA ALA A 292 8.29 -25.32 2.89
C ALA A 292 8.72 -24.31 1.81
N LEU A 293 8.38 -24.55 0.54
CA LEU A 293 8.72 -23.66 -0.58
C LEU A 293 8.00 -22.31 -0.48
N LEU A 294 6.71 -22.33 -0.19
CA LEU A 294 5.91 -21.10 -0.01
C LEU A 294 6.40 -20.30 1.22
N SER A 295 6.71 -20.99 2.32
CA SER A 295 7.27 -20.35 3.51
C SER A 295 8.62 -19.70 3.20
N ALA A 296 9.53 -20.38 2.49
CA ALA A 296 10.82 -19.83 2.09
C ALA A 296 10.65 -18.61 1.16
N GLN A 297 9.74 -18.68 0.18
CA GLN A 297 9.42 -17.57 -0.71
C GLN A 297 8.93 -16.34 0.07
N LEU A 298 8.00 -16.51 1.03
CA LEU A 298 7.47 -15.43 1.86
C LEU A 298 8.51 -14.83 2.81
N ALA A 299 9.44 -15.64 3.30
CA ALA A 299 10.54 -15.20 4.16
C ALA A 299 11.63 -14.44 3.39
N GLY A 300 11.76 -14.70 2.09
CA GLY A 300 12.81 -14.15 1.22
C GLY A 300 12.53 -12.76 0.65
N PHE A 301 11.44 -12.10 1.03
CA PHE A 301 11.19 -10.73 0.57
C PHE A 301 12.16 -9.74 1.21
N ASP A 302 12.82 -8.95 0.38
CA ASP A 302 13.52 -7.74 0.79
C ASP A 302 12.55 -6.58 0.96
N TYR A 303 12.88 -5.63 1.84
CA TYR A 303 12.01 -4.53 2.20
C TYR A 303 12.70 -3.17 2.08
N GLU A 304 11.92 -2.18 1.66
CA GLU A 304 12.33 -0.78 1.65
C GLU A 304 11.67 -0.04 2.81
N PRO A 305 12.46 0.73 3.60
CA PRO A 305 11.91 1.56 4.67
C PRO A 305 11.30 2.85 4.14
N ILE A 306 10.35 3.40 4.92
CA ILE A 306 9.84 4.77 4.76
C ILE A 306 9.98 5.47 6.10
N ALA A 307 10.49 6.70 6.08
CA ALA A 307 10.46 7.58 7.23
C ALA A 307 9.52 8.77 6.97
N THR A 308 8.76 9.16 7.98
CA THR A 308 7.98 10.39 7.98
C THR A 308 8.49 11.27 9.11
N CYS A 309 8.92 12.48 8.77
CA CYS A 309 9.36 13.48 9.70
C CYS A 309 8.24 14.50 9.91
N TYR A 310 7.69 14.56 11.11
CA TYR A 310 6.78 15.61 11.55
C TYR A 310 7.55 16.73 12.19
N LEU A 311 7.27 17.96 11.76
CA LEU A 311 7.91 19.18 12.26
C LEU A 311 6.82 20.16 12.68
N GLN A 312 6.81 20.53 13.95
CA GLN A 312 5.87 21.50 14.50
C GLN A 312 6.47 22.87 14.51
N TYR A 313 5.74 23.82 14.01
CA TYR A 313 6.05 25.24 14.00
C TYR A 313 5.04 26.05 14.81
N ALA A 314 5.21 27.36 14.85
CA ALA A 314 4.27 28.26 15.50
C ALA A 314 2.86 28.15 14.89
N PRO A 315 1.79 28.34 15.67
CA PRO A 315 0.43 28.38 15.16
C PRO A 315 0.30 29.38 13.99
N GLY A 316 -0.47 28.98 12.98
CA GLY A 316 -0.63 29.78 11.76
C GLY A 316 0.46 29.59 10.70
N THR A 317 1.53 28.81 10.99
CA THR A 317 2.49 28.43 9.93
C THR A 317 1.77 27.58 8.88
N ARG A 318 1.79 28.04 7.63
CA ARG A 318 1.11 27.41 6.49
C ARG A 318 2.00 27.37 5.27
N LEU A 319 1.74 26.38 4.41
CA LEU A 319 2.20 26.37 3.03
C LEU A 319 1.07 26.92 2.12
N ASP A 320 1.44 27.43 0.95
CA ASP A 320 0.46 27.91 -0.04
C ASP A 320 -0.39 26.76 -0.62
N LEU A 321 0.13 25.55 -0.59
CA LEU A 321 -0.51 24.33 -1.11
C LEU A 321 -0.59 23.25 -0.03
N PRO A 322 -1.56 22.34 -0.11
CA PRO A 322 -1.63 21.19 0.78
C PRO A 322 -0.38 20.30 0.78
N PHE A 323 0.35 20.27 -0.33
CA PHE A 323 1.65 19.60 -0.42
C PHE A 323 2.51 20.18 -1.56
N TYR A 324 3.83 19.99 -1.43
CA TYR A 324 4.83 20.20 -2.48
C TYR A 324 5.68 18.95 -2.67
N ALA A 325 6.13 18.73 -3.92
CA ALA A 325 7.26 17.86 -4.19
C ALA A 325 8.54 18.59 -3.82
N LEU A 326 9.50 17.87 -3.30
CA LEU A 326 10.84 18.36 -2.99
C LEU A 326 11.85 17.56 -3.83
N GLU A 327 12.98 18.16 -4.12
CA GLU A 327 14.07 17.48 -4.80
C GLU A 327 14.96 16.81 -3.76
N ASP A 328 15.00 15.47 -3.78
CA ASP A 328 15.91 14.70 -2.95
C ASP A 328 17.32 14.67 -3.53
N GLY A 329 18.31 14.52 -2.67
CA GLY A 329 19.73 14.41 -2.99
C GLY A 329 20.49 13.99 -1.75
N PRO A 330 20.56 12.70 -1.43
CA PRO A 330 21.22 12.20 -0.22
C PRO A 330 22.67 12.67 -0.08
N ALA A 331 23.40 12.76 -1.21
CA ALA A 331 24.78 13.24 -1.22
C ALA A 331 24.93 14.73 -0.78
N GLN A 332 23.84 15.50 -0.90
CA GLN A 332 23.77 16.91 -0.47
C GLN A 332 23.02 17.08 0.86
N GLY A 333 22.67 15.97 1.53
CA GLY A 333 21.89 15.99 2.78
C GLY A 333 20.41 16.34 2.59
N ARG A 334 19.87 16.22 1.38
CA ARG A 334 18.47 16.50 1.03
C ARG A 334 17.69 15.19 1.00
N TRP A 335 16.83 14.97 2.00
CA TRP A 335 16.16 13.69 2.23
C TRP A 335 14.68 13.70 1.88
N GLY A 336 14.01 14.84 2.07
CA GLY A 336 12.58 14.97 1.85
C GLY A 336 12.21 14.92 0.37
N GLN A 337 11.18 14.17 0.02
CA GLN A 337 10.64 14.07 -1.35
C GLN A 337 9.29 14.76 -1.48
N PHE A 338 8.49 14.78 -0.41
CA PHE A 338 7.22 15.49 -0.36
C PHE A 338 7.03 16.12 1.01
N VAL A 339 6.52 17.35 1.05
CA VAL A 339 6.09 18.02 2.27
C VAL A 339 4.59 18.28 2.22
N PHE A 340 3.90 18.00 3.33
CA PHE A 340 2.46 18.20 3.50
C PHE A 340 2.19 19.22 4.60
N ASP A 341 1.31 20.18 4.34
CA ASP A 341 0.72 21.05 5.35
C ASP A 341 -0.47 20.31 5.99
N ARG A 342 -0.24 19.79 7.19
CA ARG A 342 -1.22 18.96 7.88
C ARG A 342 -2.48 19.75 8.26
N ALA A 343 -2.34 21.01 8.55
CA ALA A 343 -3.47 21.85 8.92
C ALA A 343 -4.45 22.12 7.76
N GLN A 344 -4.02 21.99 6.50
CA GLN A 344 -4.94 22.03 5.34
C GLN A 344 -5.72 20.73 5.17
N LEU A 345 -5.32 19.66 5.86
CA LEU A 345 -6.01 18.37 5.88
C LEU A 345 -6.87 18.23 7.14
N ASP A 346 -6.29 18.53 8.30
CA ASP A 346 -6.93 18.51 9.61
C ASP A 346 -6.60 19.82 10.37
N PRO A 347 -7.57 20.70 10.57
CA PRO A 347 -7.36 22.00 11.26
C PRO A 347 -6.83 21.88 12.69
N THR A 348 -6.98 20.72 13.34
CA THR A 348 -6.45 20.49 14.69
C THR A 348 -4.93 20.36 14.72
N GLN A 349 -4.29 20.13 13.56
CA GLN A 349 -2.85 19.98 13.38
C GLN A 349 -2.19 21.29 12.90
N ASP A 350 -2.57 22.40 13.54
CA ASP A 350 -2.10 23.74 13.17
C ASP A 350 -0.57 23.88 13.32
N GLY A 351 0.09 24.43 12.28
CA GLY A 351 1.54 24.59 12.23
C GLY A 351 2.33 23.29 12.06
N LEU A 352 1.69 22.15 11.81
CA LEU A 352 2.36 20.88 11.62
C LEU A 352 2.64 20.61 10.15
N LEU A 353 3.90 20.36 9.82
CA LEU A 353 4.34 19.88 8.51
C LEU A 353 4.76 18.41 8.63
N ALA A 354 4.44 17.60 7.61
CA ALA A 354 4.89 16.21 7.48
C ALA A 354 5.74 16.06 6.23
N VAL A 355 6.95 15.54 6.38
CA VAL A 355 7.88 15.29 5.25
C VAL A 355 8.11 13.79 5.11
N VAL A 356 7.93 13.29 3.89
CA VAL A 356 8.12 11.87 3.56
C VAL A 356 9.53 11.66 2.98
N VAL A 357 10.18 10.61 3.50
CA VAL A 357 11.43 10.05 2.98
C VAL A 357 11.14 8.59 2.62
N SER A 358 10.84 8.35 1.35
CA SER A 358 10.64 7.01 0.81
C SER A 358 11.97 6.40 0.41
N ALA A 359 12.04 5.06 0.28
CA ALA A 359 13.28 4.32 0.04
C ALA A 359 14.40 4.78 1.00
N ALA A 360 14.05 4.92 2.29
CA ALA A 360 14.87 5.58 3.31
C ALA A 360 16.09 4.74 3.76
N GLY A 361 16.52 3.77 2.96
CA GLY A 361 17.70 2.94 3.26
C GLY A 361 18.96 3.74 3.48
N ASP A 362 19.20 4.76 2.64
CA ASP A 362 20.38 5.63 2.73
C ASP A 362 20.36 6.52 3.98
N ALA A 363 19.18 6.83 4.51
CA ALA A 363 19.02 7.59 5.74
C ALA A 363 19.20 6.75 7.02
N ALA A 364 19.32 5.43 6.91
CA ALA A 364 19.38 4.51 8.07
C ALA A 364 20.59 4.73 8.99
N GLY A 365 21.66 5.36 8.47
CA GLY A 365 22.84 5.75 9.25
C GLY A 365 22.69 7.02 10.07
N LEU A 366 21.62 7.79 9.86
CA LEU A 366 21.38 9.03 10.60
C LEU A 366 20.59 8.79 11.88
N SER A 367 20.89 9.60 12.92
CA SER A 367 19.96 9.66 14.06
C SER A 367 18.67 10.35 13.65
N ARG A 368 17.59 10.15 14.41
CA ARG A 368 16.30 10.79 14.15
C ARG A 368 16.40 12.31 14.20
N GLU A 369 17.20 12.83 15.11
CA GLU A 369 17.46 14.25 15.31
C GLU A 369 18.25 14.83 14.11
N ALA A 370 19.28 14.11 13.64
CA ALA A 370 20.07 14.52 12.48
C ALA A 370 19.25 14.56 11.19
N LEU A 371 18.39 13.53 10.98
CA LEU A 371 17.46 13.49 9.85
C LEU A 371 16.44 14.64 9.92
N ALA A 372 15.86 14.89 11.09
CA ALA A 372 14.91 15.98 11.27
C ALA A 372 15.54 17.36 11.06
N ALA A 373 16.76 17.58 11.54
CA ALA A 373 17.50 18.82 11.32
C ALA A 373 17.83 19.04 9.83
N ALA A 374 18.27 17.99 9.13
CA ALA A 374 18.54 18.06 7.70
C ALA A 374 17.26 18.39 6.90
N ILE A 375 16.14 17.79 7.25
CA ILE A 375 14.83 18.06 6.61
C ILE A 375 14.38 19.50 6.91
N ALA A 376 14.51 20.00 8.14
CA ALA A 376 14.17 21.38 8.47
C ALA A 376 15.01 22.37 7.66
N ALA A 377 16.32 22.12 7.53
CA ALA A 377 17.21 22.92 6.68
C ALA A 377 16.80 22.87 5.20
N GLN A 378 16.44 21.69 4.69
CA GLN A 378 15.93 21.52 3.33
C GLN A 378 14.67 22.35 3.10
N LEU A 379 13.68 22.28 4.00
CA LEU A 379 12.44 23.06 3.90
C LEU A 379 12.71 24.57 3.90
N ALA A 380 13.57 25.04 4.83
CA ALA A 380 13.92 26.46 4.92
C ALA A 380 14.56 26.97 3.62
N HIS A 381 15.44 26.18 3.03
CA HIS A 381 16.10 26.47 1.76
C HIS A 381 15.12 26.43 0.58
N ASP A 382 14.40 25.30 0.42
CA ASP A 382 13.59 25.04 -0.77
C ASP A 382 12.35 25.94 -0.84
N LEU A 383 11.77 26.32 0.30
CA LEU A 383 10.62 27.22 0.38
C LEU A 383 11.01 28.69 0.56
N GLN A 384 12.32 29.00 0.69
CA GLN A 384 12.86 30.33 1.06
C GLN A 384 12.18 30.89 2.32
N ARG A 385 12.02 30.03 3.31
CA ARG A 385 11.38 30.29 4.59
C ARG A 385 12.37 29.98 5.74
N PRO A 386 13.24 30.93 6.13
CA PRO A 386 14.24 30.74 7.20
C PRO A 386 13.61 30.29 8.54
N ASP A 387 12.37 30.70 8.79
CA ASP A 387 11.59 30.29 9.97
C ASP A 387 11.36 28.77 10.05
N LEU A 388 11.39 28.05 8.94
CA LEU A 388 11.25 26.60 8.90
C LEU A 388 12.52 25.84 9.31
N ALA A 389 13.66 26.52 9.51
CA ALA A 389 14.87 25.87 9.98
C ALA A 389 14.82 25.44 11.46
N GLN A 390 13.89 25.99 12.24
CA GLN A 390 13.84 25.77 13.68
C GLN A 390 12.42 25.37 14.13
N PRO A 391 12.02 24.12 13.92
CA PRO A 391 10.75 23.61 14.45
C PRO A 391 10.79 23.58 15.99
N SER A 392 9.66 23.82 16.64
CA SER A 392 9.53 23.76 18.09
C SER A 392 9.69 22.34 18.66
N TRP A 393 9.28 21.34 17.89
CA TRP A 393 9.59 19.93 18.12
C TRP A 393 9.55 19.15 16.81
N THR A 394 10.19 17.98 16.82
CA THR A 394 10.18 17.04 15.69
C THR A 394 9.88 15.63 16.15
N GLN A 395 9.29 14.84 15.26
CA GLN A 395 9.09 13.41 15.46
C GLN A 395 9.36 12.66 14.16
N VAL A 396 10.31 11.75 14.19
CA VAL A 396 10.59 10.85 13.06
C VAL A 396 9.98 9.48 13.37
N ILE A 397 9.10 9.02 12.49
CA ILE A 397 8.51 7.69 12.53
C ILE A 397 9.04 6.91 11.33
N THR A 398 9.65 5.75 11.56
CA THR A 398 10.23 4.93 10.50
C THR A 398 9.57 3.56 10.52
N GLU A 399 8.92 3.20 9.41
CA GLU A 399 8.50 1.83 9.14
C GLU A 399 9.62 1.13 8.35
N LYS A 400 10.32 0.21 9.02
CA LYS A 400 11.49 -0.47 8.43
C LYS A 400 11.11 -1.44 7.31
N ARG A 401 9.90 -2.00 7.35
CA ARG A 401 9.35 -2.94 6.37
C ARG A 401 8.11 -2.36 5.72
N ALA A 402 8.23 -1.12 5.21
CA ALA A 402 7.09 -0.38 4.69
C ALA A 402 6.50 -1.06 3.45
N THR A 403 7.35 -1.42 2.50
CA THR A 403 6.98 -2.15 1.28
C THR A 403 8.01 -3.23 0.99
N PHE A 404 7.65 -4.26 0.24
CA PHE A 404 8.68 -5.11 -0.36
C PHE A 404 9.42 -4.31 -1.45
N SER A 405 10.70 -4.63 -1.68
CA SER A 405 11.50 -4.11 -2.78
C SER A 405 10.91 -4.58 -4.12
N CYS A 406 10.36 -3.66 -4.90
CA CYS A 406 9.64 -3.97 -6.13
C CYS A 406 10.61 -4.10 -7.32
N THR A 407 11.40 -5.17 -7.33
CA THR A 407 12.45 -5.42 -8.34
C THR A 407 11.91 -6.12 -9.59
N PRO A 408 12.61 -6.03 -10.74
CA PRO A 408 12.26 -6.75 -11.94
C PRO A 408 12.12 -8.26 -11.71
N ALA A 409 11.12 -8.87 -12.36
CA ALA A 409 10.84 -10.30 -12.30
C ALA A 409 10.65 -10.89 -10.89
N LEU A 410 10.28 -10.07 -9.89
CA LEU A 410 10.01 -10.54 -8.54
C LEU A 410 8.84 -11.54 -8.52
N ALA A 411 9.13 -12.80 -8.22
CA ALA A 411 8.11 -13.83 -8.08
C ALA A 411 7.33 -13.63 -6.76
N ARG A 412 6.02 -13.39 -6.87
CA ARG A 412 5.12 -13.25 -5.73
C ARG A 412 4.10 -14.38 -5.69
N PRO A 413 3.80 -14.96 -4.50
CA PRO A 413 2.87 -16.08 -4.40
C PRO A 413 1.43 -15.64 -4.66
N GLY A 414 0.58 -16.59 -5.07
CA GLY A 414 -0.86 -16.39 -5.18
C GLY A 414 -1.56 -16.32 -3.83
N VAL A 415 -2.88 -16.12 -3.89
CA VAL A 415 -3.76 -16.09 -2.71
C VAL A 415 -3.97 -17.48 -2.13
N GLU A 416 -4.12 -18.50 -2.99
CA GLU A 416 -4.39 -19.88 -2.60
C GLU A 416 -3.12 -20.59 -2.15
N THR A 417 -3.24 -21.43 -1.12
CA THR A 417 -2.19 -22.37 -0.74
C THR A 417 -2.55 -23.78 -1.24
N ALA A 418 -1.60 -24.72 -1.17
CA ALA A 418 -1.89 -26.13 -1.44
C ALA A 418 -2.79 -26.79 -0.37
N LEU A 419 -3.06 -26.10 0.74
CA LEU A 419 -3.85 -26.62 1.85
C LEU A 419 -5.29 -26.10 1.78
N PRO A 420 -6.30 -27.00 1.76
CA PRO A 420 -7.69 -26.62 1.63
C PRO A 420 -8.17 -25.69 2.74
N GLY A 421 -8.90 -24.62 2.38
CA GLY A 421 -9.43 -23.67 3.35
C GLY A 421 -8.39 -22.77 4.02
N LEU A 422 -7.11 -22.82 3.61
CA LEU A 422 -6.06 -21.91 4.06
C LEU A 422 -5.62 -21.01 2.91
N VAL A 423 -5.80 -19.70 3.06
CA VAL A 423 -5.46 -18.72 2.03
C VAL A 423 -4.65 -17.55 2.61
N LEU A 424 -3.98 -16.82 1.74
CA LEU A 424 -3.18 -15.63 2.07
C LEU A 424 -3.89 -14.35 1.70
N ALA A 425 -3.62 -13.27 2.42
CA ALA A 425 -3.96 -11.91 2.03
C ALA A 425 -2.83 -10.94 2.41
N GLY A 426 -2.51 -10.00 1.54
CA GLY A 426 -1.45 -9.02 1.77
C GLY A 426 -1.01 -8.38 0.46
N ASP A 427 -0.40 -7.22 0.56
CA ASP A 427 0.13 -6.47 -0.57
C ASP A 427 1.31 -7.15 -1.27
N TYR A 428 1.94 -8.14 -0.62
CA TYR A 428 3.05 -8.95 -1.14
C TYR A 428 2.62 -10.07 -2.10
N LEU A 429 1.31 -10.31 -2.27
CA LEU A 429 0.80 -11.35 -3.17
C LEU A 429 0.86 -10.93 -4.64
N ALA A 430 0.77 -11.90 -5.54
CA ALA A 430 0.82 -11.71 -6.98
C ALA A 430 -0.21 -10.67 -7.46
N SER A 431 0.28 -9.67 -8.15
CA SER A 431 -0.49 -8.55 -8.69
C SER A 431 0.35 -7.79 -9.71
N ASP A 432 -0.27 -7.07 -10.64
CA ASP A 432 0.41 -6.11 -11.54
C ASP A 432 0.93 -4.88 -10.78
N TYR A 433 0.51 -4.68 -9.52
CA TYR A 433 0.77 -3.45 -8.76
C TYR A 433 1.80 -3.65 -7.64
N PRO A 434 2.45 -2.55 -7.20
CA PRO A 434 3.37 -2.58 -6.07
C PRO A 434 2.64 -2.74 -4.73
N ALA A 435 3.37 -2.68 -3.62
CA ALA A 435 2.84 -2.70 -2.27
C ALA A 435 2.03 -1.41 -1.99
N THR A 436 0.72 -1.46 -2.21
CA THR A 436 -0.21 -0.35 -1.99
C THR A 436 -1.40 -0.79 -1.14
N LEU A 437 -2.15 0.19 -0.61
CA LEU A 437 -3.42 -0.08 0.07
C LEU A 437 -4.43 -0.79 -0.85
N GLU A 438 -4.48 -0.40 -2.12
CA GLU A 438 -5.34 -1.03 -3.12
C GLU A 438 -4.96 -2.49 -3.34
N THR A 439 -3.66 -2.80 -3.45
CA THR A 439 -3.18 -4.18 -3.59
C THR A 439 -3.53 -5.01 -2.35
N ALA A 440 -3.35 -4.44 -1.15
CA ALA A 440 -3.73 -5.09 0.09
C ALA A 440 -5.23 -5.41 0.13
N VAL A 441 -6.08 -4.43 -0.17
CA VAL A 441 -7.54 -4.59 -0.21
C VAL A 441 -7.97 -5.62 -1.25
N ARG A 442 -7.43 -5.55 -2.48
CA ARG A 442 -7.72 -6.53 -3.54
C ARG A 442 -7.33 -7.94 -3.15
N SER A 443 -6.20 -8.12 -2.47
CA SER A 443 -5.79 -9.43 -1.98
C SER A 443 -6.77 -10.00 -0.95
N GLY A 444 -7.30 -9.15 -0.04
CA GLY A 444 -8.33 -9.54 0.92
C GLY A 444 -9.64 -9.96 0.23
N ILE A 445 -10.07 -9.21 -0.80
CA ILE A 445 -11.24 -9.55 -1.62
C ILE A 445 -11.02 -10.89 -2.34
N ALA A 446 -9.83 -11.09 -2.91
CA ALA A 446 -9.46 -12.33 -3.59
C ALA A 446 -9.43 -13.52 -2.61
N ALA A 447 -8.92 -13.33 -1.39
CA ALA A 447 -8.95 -14.36 -0.34
C ALA A 447 -10.40 -14.77 0.03
N ALA A 448 -11.30 -13.79 0.17
CA ALA A 448 -12.72 -14.09 0.40
C ALA A 448 -13.36 -14.82 -0.79
N ALA A 449 -13.00 -14.47 -2.02
CA ALA A 449 -13.47 -15.16 -3.22
C ALA A 449 -12.94 -16.60 -3.30
N ALA A 450 -11.68 -16.85 -2.94
CA ALA A 450 -11.07 -18.18 -2.89
C ALA A 450 -11.77 -19.09 -1.85
N ILE A 451 -12.02 -18.57 -0.63
CA ILE A 451 -12.79 -19.30 0.39
C ILE A 451 -14.19 -19.62 -0.10
N ARG A 452 -14.89 -18.68 -0.75
CA ARG A 452 -16.20 -18.92 -1.33
C ARG A 452 -16.17 -20.02 -2.40
N ALA A 453 -15.19 -19.97 -3.31
CA ALA A 453 -15.04 -20.97 -4.36
C ALA A 453 -14.78 -22.36 -3.76
N TRP A 454 -13.88 -22.46 -2.78
CA TRP A 454 -13.59 -23.68 -2.05
C TRP A 454 -14.84 -24.20 -1.30
N SER A 455 -15.59 -23.33 -0.63
CA SER A 455 -16.80 -23.73 0.12
C SER A 455 -17.93 -24.23 -0.77
N ALA A 456 -17.95 -23.87 -2.03
CA ALA A 456 -18.93 -24.36 -3.01
C ALA A 456 -18.62 -25.79 -3.52
N LEU A 457 -17.41 -26.31 -3.28
CA LEU A 457 -17.06 -27.68 -3.63
C LEU A 457 -17.82 -28.69 -2.75
N PRO A 458 -18.18 -29.89 -3.27
CA PRO A 458 -18.67 -30.99 -2.43
C PRO A 458 -17.68 -31.31 -1.30
N ARG A 459 -18.18 -31.67 -0.11
CA ARG A 459 -17.32 -31.97 1.05
C ARG A 459 -16.24 -33.02 0.74
N GLU A 460 -16.58 -34.05 -0.02
CA GLU A 460 -15.62 -35.09 -0.47
C GLU A 460 -14.45 -34.52 -1.29
N LYS A 461 -14.68 -33.48 -2.09
CA LYS A 461 -13.65 -32.83 -2.91
C LYS A 461 -12.85 -31.77 -2.13
N ARG A 462 -13.35 -31.30 -0.98
CA ARG A 462 -12.62 -30.37 -0.12
C ARG A 462 -11.44 -31.02 0.60
N SER A 463 -11.50 -32.35 0.81
CA SER A 463 -10.43 -33.15 1.46
C SER A 463 -9.42 -33.75 0.48
N LEU A 464 -9.71 -33.81 -0.83
CA LEU A 464 -8.94 -34.57 -1.82
C LEU A 464 -7.82 -33.77 -2.54
N SER A 465 -7.52 -32.53 -2.16
CA SER A 465 -6.45 -31.74 -2.80
C SER A 465 -5.01 -32.24 -2.51
N HIS A 466 -4.85 -33.41 -1.86
CA HIS A 466 -3.54 -33.95 -1.49
C HIS A 466 -2.93 -34.98 -2.46
N THR A 467 -3.57 -35.30 -3.61
CA THR A 467 -3.10 -36.46 -4.44
C THR A 467 -2.70 -36.13 -5.88
N HIS A 468 -2.54 -34.89 -6.29
CA HIS A 468 -2.08 -34.58 -7.65
C HIS A 468 -0.78 -33.74 -7.63
N GLY A 469 0.34 -34.40 -7.36
CA GLY A 469 1.65 -33.74 -7.38
C GLY A 469 2.84 -34.69 -7.18
N ALA A 470 2.82 -35.89 -7.77
CA ALA A 470 4.03 -36.69 -7.93
C ALA A 470 3.81 -37.83 -8.96
N THR A 471 3.73 -37.49 -10.25
CA THR A 471 4.12 -38.40 -11.30
C THR A 471 5.38 -37.82 -11.93
N ALA A 472 6.52 -38.34 -11.49
CA ALA A 472 7.76 -38.21 -12.24
C ALA A 472 7.54 -38.86 -13.63
N PRO A 473 8.04 -38.28 -14.73
CA PRO A 473 8.08 -39.01 -15.99
C PRO A 473 9.13 -40.11 -15.86
N ASP A 474 8.63 -41.35 -16.06
CA ASP A 474 9.47 -42.52 -16.23
C ASP A 474 10.53 -42.29 -17.31
N SER A 475 11.75 -42.65 -16.93
CA SER A 475 12.87 -42.86 -17.81
C SER A 475 12.49 -43.85 -18.94
N LEU A 476 12.55 -43.40 -20.18
CA LEU A 476 12.68 -44.28 -21.34
C LEU A 476 14.06 -44.09 -21.97
N GLN A 477 14.66 -45.26 -22.12
CA GLN A 477 15.94 -45.63 -22.72
C GLN A 477 16.28 -44.89 -24.03
#